data_ecda1977ad6c088e36fee07285cc06df
#
_entry.id   ecda1977ad6c088e36fee07285cc06df
#
_cell.length_a   1.000
_cell.length_b   1.000
_cell.length_c   1.000
_cell.angle_alpha   90.00
_cell.angle_beta   90.00
_cell.angle_gamma   90.00
#
_symmetry.space_group_name_H-M   'P 1'
#
loop_
_entity.id
_entity.type
_entity.pdbx_description
1 polymer ?
#
loop_
_entity_poly.entity_id
_entity_poly.type
_entity_poly.pdbx_seq_one_letter_code
_entity_poly.pdbx_strand_id
1 'polypeptide(L)'
;MHLDRTFSMRIVIILSLVSSGYLANAQYNVREKEKRVDAFEQTQSTKKQNVLLNAIKAPIVLIGLGTYSCLSDDVINRYAVREERNEHMPEFQTKVDNYLMHAPIVLVYGLNIAGIKGKHDFTNRTLLLVKSEAIMAALTFSFKSLTKVQRPDETDIQSFPSGHTAQAFATATFMAKEYKDQSVWYAVGAYGIATTVGAMRIMNNRHWVSDVLAGAGIGILSTNIAYLTHRYKWKSKPSQLTVVPSYAAGPGFYMSYTFR
;
A
#
# COMPACT_ATOMS: atom_id res chain seq x y z
N MET A 1 -1.40 84.87 15.42
CA MET A 1 -0.86 83.71 14.60
C MET A 1 -2.00 82.75 14.27
N HIS A 2 -2.71 83.08 13.17
CA HIS A 2 -3.83 82.24 12.68
C HIS A 2 -3.24 81.11 11.83
N LEU A 3 -3.03 79.95 12.40
CA LEU A 3 -2.75 78.79 11.56
C LEU A 3 -4.08 78.44 10.84
N ASP A 4 -4.00 78.45 9.53
CA ASP A 4 -5.08 78.29 8.61
C ASP A 4 -5.79 76.92 8.84
N ARG A 5 -7.00 76.96 9.42
CA ARG A 5 -7.84 75.77 9.71
C ARG A 5 -8.04 74.90 8.44
N THR A 6 -8.01 75.54 7.28
CA THR A 6 -8.18 74.82 5.98
C THR A 6 -6.96 73.98 5.61
N PHE A 7 -5.73 74.39 5.97
CA PHE A 7 -4.52 73.66 5.76
C PHE A 7 -4.43 72.41 6.67
N SER A 8 -4.79 72.55 7.95
CA SER A 8 -4.84 71.45 8.93
C SER A 8 -5.87 70.39 8.53
N MET A 9 -7.05 70.80 8.02
CA MET A 9 -8.10 69.89 7.60
C MET A 9 -7.70 69.07 6.32
N ARG A 10 -6.98 69.67 5.39
CA ARG A 10 -6.45 68.99 4.21
C ARG A 10 -5.42 67.93 4.55
N ILE A 11 -4.52 68.18 5.50
CA ILE A 11 -3.53 67.18 5.94
C ILE A 11 -4.22 65.99 6.63
N VAL A 12 -5.23 66.18 7.45
CA VAL A 12 -5.98 65.13 8.10
C VAL A 12 -6.72 64.26 7.08
N ILE A 13 -7.31 64.87 6.05
CA ILE A 13 -7.99 64.10 4.96
C ILE A 13 -6.99 63.30 4.15
N ILE A 14 -5.83 63.84 3.83
CA ILE A 14 -4.77 63.12 3.05
C ILE A 14 -4.24 61.95 3.89
N LEU A 15 -3.96 62.13 5.16
CA LEU A 15 -3.50 61.08 6.07
C LEU A 15 -4.55 59.95 6.24
N SER A 16 -5.84 60.30 6.29
CA SER A 16 -6.92 59.32 6.40
C SER A 16 -7.08 58.52 5.10
N LEU A 17 -6.92 59.13 3.93
CA LEU A 17 -6.99 58.46 2.63
C LEU A 17 -5.77 57.51 2.42
N VAL A 18 -4.58 57.95 2.82
CA VAL A 18 -3.37 57.13 2.75
C VAL A 18 -3.48 55.92 3.71
N SER A 19 -3.91 56.14 4.96
CA SER A 19 -4.08 55.07 5.92
C SER A 19 -5.16 54.07 5.50
N SER A 20 -6.28 54.53 4.92
CA SER A 20 -7.33 53.64 4.39
C SER A 20 -6.83 52.83 3.18
N GLY A 21 -6.00 53.41 2.31
CA GLY A 21 -5.36 52.71 1.20
C GLY A 21 -4.37 51.62 1.68
N TYR A 22 -3.58 51.88 2.70
CA TYR A 22 -2.68 50.89 3.31
C TYR A 22 -3.45 49.74 3.97
N LEU A 23 -4.54 50.05 4.70
CA LEU A 23 -5.38 49.01 5.31
C LEU A 23 -6.10 48.17 4.28
N ALA A 24 -6.63 48.77 3.23
CA ALA A 24 -7.26 48.04 2.12
C ALA A 24 -6.27 47.09 1.40
N ASN A 25 -5.03 47.59 1.14
CA ASN A 25 -3.98 46.78 0.52
C ASN A 25 -3.51 45.64 1.47
N ALA A 26 -3.40 45.89 2.77
CA ALA A 26 -3.05 44.88 3.75
C ALA A 26 -4.16 43.79 3.81
N GLN A 27 -5.44 44.17 3.84
CA GLN A 27 -6.57 43.23 3.83
C GLN A 27 -6.63 42.44 2.52
N TYR A 28 -6.36 43.07 1.37
CA TYR A 28 -6.28 42.40 0.07
C TYR A 28 -5.17 41.33 0.08
N ASN A 29 -3.97 41.67 0.55
CA ASN A 29 -2.84 40.74 0.61
C ASN A 29 -3.11 39.55 1.57
N VAL A 30 -3.76 39.78 2.70
CA VAL A 30 -4.17 38.71 3.63
C VAL A 30 -5.17 37.79 2.96
N ARG A 31 -6.22 38.32 2.33
CA ARG A 31 -7.25 37.53 1.64
C ARG A 31 -6.68 36.72 0.47
N GLU A 32 -5.75 37.28 -0.29
CA GLU A 32 -5.08 36.55 -1.37
C GLU A 32 -4.17 35.41 -0.83
N LYS A 33 -3.52 35.63 0.30
CA LYS A 33 -2.73 34.61 0.97
C LYS A 33 -3.61 33.47 1.48
N GLU A 34 -4.74 33.79 2.10
CA GLU A 34 -5.72 32.81 2.56
C GLU A 34 -6.25 31.96 1.39
N LYS A 35 -6.67 32.57 0.29
CA LYS A 35 -7.12 31.85 -0.92
C LYS A 35 -6.04 30.91 -1.47
N ARG A 36 -4.78 31.31 -1.45
CA ARG A 36 -3.66 30.44 -1.90
C ARG A 36 -3.44 29.27 -0.97
N VAL A 37 -3.57 29.46 0.35
CA VAL A 37 -3.48 28.40 1.36
C VAL A 37 -4.63 27.42 1.16
N ASP A 38 -5.87 27.89 1.05
CA ASP A 38 -7.05 27.05 0.85
C ASP A 38 -6.95 26.24 -0.46
N ALA A 39 -6.55 26.88 -1.56
CA ALA A 39 -6.35 26.20 -2.84
C ALA A 39 -5.22 25.14 -2.77
N PHE A 40 -4.15 25.41 -2.03
CA PHE A 40 -3.08 24.45 -1.80
C PHE A 40 -3.57 23.26 -0.95
N GLU A 41 -4.28 23.50 0.14
CA GLU A 41 -4.84 22.46 1.00
C GLU A 41 -5.85 21.59 0.24
N GLN A 42 -6.74 22.21 -0.54
CA GLN A 42 -7.70 21.51 -1.38
C GLN A 42 -7.00 20.62 -2.42
N THR A 43 -5.93 21.12 -3.05
CA THR A 43 -5.14 20.35 -4.02
C THR A 43 -4.46 19.15 -3.34
N GLN A 44 -3.90 19.32 -2.15
CA GLN A 44 -3.27 18.24 -1.38
C GLN A 44 -4.30 17.19 -0.94
N SER A 45 -5.47 17.64 -0.47
CA SER A 45 -6.57 16.75 -0.08
C SER A 45 -7.05 15.89 -1.26
N THR A 46 -7.30 16.51 -2.42
CA THR A 46 -7.72 15.83 -3.65
C THR A 46 -6.67 14.83 -4.12
N LYS A 47 -5.39 15.20 -4.09
CA LYS A 47 -4.29 14.30 -4.45
C LYS A 47 -4.23 13.08 -3.53
N LYS A 48 -4.36 13.28 -2.23
CA LYS A 48 -4.38 12.18 -1.24
C LYS A 48 -5.57 11.25 -1.44
N GLN A 49 -6.76 11.82 -1.70
CA GLN A 49 -7.97 11.05 -1.97
C GLN A 49 -7.84 10.22 -3.25
N ASN A 50 -7.28 10.78 -4.33
CA ASN A 50 -7.06 10.05 -5.59
C ASN A 50 -6.06 8.91 -5.42
N VAL A 51 -4.99 9.10 -4.65
CA VAL A 51 -4.01 8.03 -4.34
C VAL A 51 -4.69 6.89 -3.58
N LEU A 52 -5.51 7.19 -2.58
CA LEU A 52 -6.27 6.18 -1.83
C LEU A 52 -7.25 5.43 -2.73
N LEU A 53 -8.07 6.16 -3.49
CA LEU A 53 -9.06 5.56 -4.40
C LEU A 53 -8.41 4.63 -5.42
N ASN A 54 -7.30 5.04 -6.02
CA ASN A 54 -6.59 4.21 -7.00
C ASN A 54 -5.95 2.97 -6.36
N ALA A 55 -5.57 3.04 -5.08
CA ALA A 55 -5.02 1.90 -4.36
C ALA A 55 -6.06 0.84 -4.00
N ILE A 56 -7.33 1.23 -3.83
CA ILE A 56 -8.39 0.32 -3.36
C ILE A 56 -9.37 -0.14 -4.45
N LYS A 57 -9.50 0.58 -5.57
CA LYS A 57 -10.47 0.26 -6.62
C LYS A 57 -10.36 -1.18 -7.14
N ALA A 58 -9.20 -1.55 -7.67
CA ALA A 58 -8.99 -2.88 -8.23
C ALA A 58 -9.16 -4.01 -7.21
N PRO A 59 -8.55 -3.95 -6.00
CA PRO A 59 -8.77 -4.97 -4.99
C PRO A 59 -10.21 -5.09 -4.52
N ILE A 60 -10.95 -3.99 -4.36
CA ILE A 60 -12.38 -4.04 -3.96
C ILE A 60 -13.22 -4.70 -5.06
N VAL A 61 -12.96 -4.39 -6.32
CA VAL A 61 -13.66 -5.05 -7.45
C VAL A 61 -13.38 -6.56 -7.45
N LEU A 62 -12.13 -6.99 -7.25
CA LEU A 62 -11.77 -8.41 -7.21
C LEU A 62 -12.41 -9.13 -6.01
N ILE A 63 -12.37 -8.53 -4.83
CA ILE A 63 -13.02 -9.09 -3.63
C ILE A 63 -14.54 -9.16 -3.85
N GLY A 64 -15.13 -8.10 -4.38
CA GLY A 64 -16.57 -8.04 -4.66
C GLY A 64 -17.02 -9.09 -5.67
N LEU A 65 -16.32 -9.23 -6.80
CA LEU A 65 -16.57 -10.27 -7.79
C LEU A 65 -16.39 -11.67 -7.22
N GLY A 66 -15.30 -11.91 -6.46
CA GLY A 66 -15.08 -13.20 -5.82
C GLY A 66 -16.16 -13.54 -4.80
N THR A 67 -16.57 -12.58 -3.97
CA THR A 67 -17.63 -12.78 -2.98
C THR A 67 -18.99 -13.01 -3.66
N TYR A 68 -19.32 -12.20 -4.67
CA TYR A 68 -20.55 -12.36 -5.44
C TYR A 68 -20.61 -13.74 -6.11
N SER A 69 -19.53 -14.15 -6.81
CA SER A 69 -19.46 -15.48 -7.45
C SER A 69 -19.39 -16.66 -6.46
N CYS A 70 -19.13 -16.39 -5.18
CA CYS A 70 -19.23 -17.40 -4.11
C CYS A 70 -20.69 -17.58 -3.64
N LEU A 71 -21.50 -16.52 -3.71
CA LEU A 71 -22.89 -16.48 -3.25
C LEU A 71 -23.90 -16.74 -4.37
N SER A 72 -23.55 -16.40 -5.63
CA SER A 72 -24.38 -16.54 -6.81
C SER A 72 -23.55 -17.01 -7.99
N ASP A 73 -24.08 -17.92 -8.79
CA ASP A 73 -23.41 -18.46 -9.97
C ASP A 73 -23.75 -17.68 -11.26
N ASP A 74 -24.42 -16.53 -11.16
CA ASP A 74 -24.95 -15.77 -12.29
C ASP A 74 -23.83 -15.13 -13.16
N VAL A 75 -22.74 -14.65 -12.53
CA VAL A 75 -21.64 -13.97 -13.26
C VAL A 75 -20.52 -14.95 -13.60
N ILE A 76 -20.07 -15.73 -12.64
CA ILE A 76 -19.07 -16.76 -12.87
C ILE A 76 -19.59 -18.03 -12.19
N ASN A 77 -20.02 -18.97 -13.00
CA ASN A 77 -20.48 -20.28 -12.51
C ASN A 77 -19.24 -21.10 -12.10
N ARG A 78 -18.98 -21.14 -10.81
CA ARG A 78 -17.83 -21.87 -10.23
C ARG A 78 -17.91 -23.38 -10.44
N TYR A 79 -19.13 -23.92 -10.54
CA TYR A 79 -19.35 -25.36 -10.79
C TYR A 79 -19.03 -25.72 -12.24
N ALA A 80 -19.40 -24.87 -13.20
CA ALA A 80 -19.03 -25.07 -14.61
C ALA A 80 -17.51 -25.05 -14.80
N VAL A 81 -16.79 -24.13 -14.12
CA VAL A 81 -15.31 -24.09 -14.16
C VAL A 81 -14.70 -25.37 -13.57
N ARG A 82 -15.28 -25.91 -12.48
CA ARG A 82 -14.85 -27.19 -11.90
C ARG A 82 -15.10 -28.35 -12.85
N GLU A 83 -16.26 -28.38 -13.50
CA GLU A 83 -16.64 -29.43 -14.45
C GLU A 83 -15.68 -29.45 -15.63
N GLU A 84 -15.47 -28.31 -16.29
CA GLU A 84 -14.51 -28.14 -17.39
C GLU A 84 -13.08 -28.59 -16.99
N ARG A 85 -12.65 -28.24 -15.78
CA ARG A 85 -11.38 -28.71 -15.23
C ARG A 85 -11.35 -30.23 -15.07
N ASN A 86 -12.42 -30.83 -14.56
CA ASN A 86 -12.48 -32.27 -14.31
C ASN A 86 -12.53 -33.07 -15.61
N GLU A 87 -13.13 -32.53 -16.66
CA GLU A 87 -13.15 -33.13 -17.99
C GLU A 87 -11.78 -33.11 -18.67
N HIS A 88 -11.09 -31.97 -18.64
CA HIS A 88 -9.87 -31.77 -19.41
C HIS A 88 -8.58 -32.10 -18.65
N MET A 89 -8.58 -31.99 -17.31
CA MET A 89 -7.39 -32.14 -16.48
C MET A 89 -7.66 -32.89 -15.17
N PRO A 90 -8.30 -34.08 -15.20
CA PRO A 90 -8.76 -34.78 -13.98
C PRO A 90 -7.61 -35.11 -13.01
N GLU A 91 -6.45 -35.48 -13.55
CA GLU A 91 -5.30 -35.93 -12.75
C GLU A 91 -4.26 -34.85 -12.48
N PHE A 92 -4.50 -33.61 -12.93
CA PHE A 92 -3.53 -32.54 -12.72
C PHE A 92 -3.33 -32.28 -11.23
N GLN A 93 -2.10 -32.47 -10.77
CA GLN A 93 -1.65 -32.13 -9.42
C GLN A 93 -0.24 -31.61 -9.43
N THR A 94 -0.01 -30.47 -8.81
CA THR A 94 1.32 -29.88 -8.64
C THR A 94 1.50 -29.26 -7.28
N LYS A 95 2.73 -29.22 -6.80
CA LYS A 95 3.14 -28.51 -5.56
C LYS A 95 3.95 -27.25 -5.86
N VAL A 96 4.13 -26.90 -7.14
CA VAL A 96 4.95 -25.75 -7.58
C VAL A 96 4.39 -24.44 -7.07
N ASP A 97 3.06 -24.34 -6.97
CA ASP A 97 2.35 -23.16 -6.42
C ASP A 97 2.75 -22.82 -4.98
N ASN A 98 3.12 -23.82 -4.15
CA ASN A 98 3.59 -23.61 -2.78
C ASN A 98 4.90 -22.81 -2.71
N TYR A 99 5.74 -22.94 -3.73
CA TYR A 99 7.03 -22.21 -3.83
C TYR A 99 6.89 -20.94 -4.64
N LEU A 100 6.15 -21.01 -5.74
CA LEU A 100 6.02 -19.94 -6.71
C LEU A 100 5.37 -18.69 -6.11
N MET A 101 4.47 -18.84 -5.13
CA MET A 101 3.85 -17.72 -4.43
C MET A 101 4.84 -16.82 -3.68
N HIS A 102 6.04 -17.32 -3.38
CA HIS A 102 7.12 -16.56 -2.73
C HIS A 102 8.19 -16.04 -3.71
N ALA A 103 8.14 -16.44 -4.98
CA ALA A 103 9.15 -16.06 -5.97
C ALA A 103 9.35 -14.54 -6.10
N PRO A 104 8.31 -13.68 -6.09
CA PRO A 104 8.51 -12.23 -6.15
C PRO A 104 9.32 -11.68 -4.97
N ILE A 105 9.20 -12.25 -3.75
CA ILE A 105 10.02 -11.84 -2.60
C ILE A 105 11.49 -12.18 -2.86
N VAL A 106 11.76 -13.42 -3.29
CA VAL A 106 13.12 -13.87 -3.59
C VAL A 106 13.74 -12.99 -4.67
N LEU A 107 12.98 -12.65 -5.71
CA LEU A 107 13.44 -11.75 -6.77
C LEU A 107 13.75 -10.34 -6.26
N VAL A 108 12.90 -9.75 -5.40
CA VAL A 108 13.13 -8.42 -4.83
C VAL A 108 14.45 -8.37 -4.07
N TYR A 109 14.71 -9.32 -3.19
CA TYR A 109 15.95 -9.33 -2.41
C TYR A 109 17.15 -9.73 -3.27
N GLY A 110 17.01 -10.71 -4.18
CA GLY A 110 18.06 -11.12 -5.11
C GLY A 110 18.51 -10.00 -6.04
N LEU A 111 17.58 -9.26 -6.64
CA LEU A 111 17.88 -8.10 -7.48
C LEU A 111 18.63 -7.01 -6.70
N ASN A 112 18.25 -6.76 -5.45
CA ASN A 112 18.96 -5.78 -4.62
C ASN A 112 20.38 -6.22 -4.29
N ILE A 113 20.63 -7.51 -4.05
CA ILE A 113 21.98 -8.08 -3.86
C ILE A 113 22.78 -7.95 -5.15
N ALA A 114 22.15 -8.15 -6.30
CA ALA A 114 22.75 -7.98 -7.63
C ALA A 114 22.99 -6.50 -8.03
N GLY A 115 22.67 -5.53 -7.13
CA GLY A 115 22.91 -4.10 -7.37
C GLY A 115 21.73 -3.35 -8.01
N ILE A 116 20.64 -4.03 -8.39
CA ILE A 116 19.43 -3.41 -8.91
C ILE A 116 18.56 -3.00 -7.72
N LYS A 117 18.72 -1.76 -7.26
CA LYS A 117 18.09 -1.26 -6.04
C LYS A 117 16.60 -1.02 -6.24
N GLY A 118 15.78 -1.56 -5.33
CA GLY A 118 14.37 -1.19 -5.20
C GLY A 118 14.19 0.22 -4.64
N LYS A 119 12.93 0.66 -4.53
CA LYS A 119 12.56 2.01 -4.09
C LYS A 119 12.97 2.32 -2.66
N HIS A 120 12.91 1.33 -1.77
CA HIS A 120 13.16 1.51 -0.33
C HIS A 120 14.46 0.83 0.08
N ASP A 121 15.08 1.36 1.15
CA ASP A 121 16.20 0.74 1.84
C ASP A 121 15.80 -0.61 2.46
N PHE A 122 16.77 -1.40 2.86
CA PHE A 122 16.54 -2.75 3.37
C PHE A 122 15.56 -2.79 4.55
N THR A 123 15.69 -1.87 5.51
CA THR A 123 14.85 -1.84 6.72
C THR A 123 13.39 -1.49 6.37
N ASN A 124 13.16 -0.41 5.64
CA ASN A 124 11.81 -0.01 5.24
C ASN A 124 11.16 -1.05 4.34
N ARG A 125 11.90 -1.64 3.41
CA ARG A 125 11.43 -2.71 2.53
C ARG A 125 10.99 -3.94 3.33
N THR A 126 11.81 -4.40 4.28
CA THR A 126 11.48 -5.56 5.10
C THR A 126 10.29 -5.29 6.01
N LEU A 127 10.20 -4.11 6.62
CA LEU A 127 9.04 -3.71 7.43
C LEU A 127 7.75 -3.61 6.59
N LEU A 128 7.84 -3.11 5.35
CA LEU A 128 6.71 -3.08 4.42
C LEU A 128 6.24 -4.49 4.06
N LEU A 129 7.17 -5.40 3.78
CA LEU A 129 6.86 -6.80 3.52
C LEU A 129 6.16 -7.43 4.72
N VAL A 130 6.77 -7.39 5.91
CA VAL A 130 6.20 -7.99 7.13
C VAL A 130 4.81 -7.43 7.42
N LYS A 131 4.61 -6.12 7.26
CA LYS A 131 3.31 -5.48 7.45
C LYS A 131 2.29 -5.94 6.42
N SER A 132 2.69 -6.08 5.13
CA SER A 132 1.82 -6.61 4.08
C SER A 132 1.35 -8.02 4.39
N GLU A 133 2.30 -8.89 4.78
CA GLU A 133 2.03 -10.28 5.15
C GLU A 133 1.11 -10.39 6.37
N ALA A 134 1.35 -9.59 7.40
CA ALA A 134 0.53 -9.58 8.61
C ALA A 134 -0.93 -9.15 8.31
N ILE A 135 -1.13 -8.11 7.49
CA ILE A 135 -2.47 -7.66 7.10
C ILE A 135 -3.14 -8.72 6.22
N MET A 136 -2.42 -9.29 5.25
CA MET A 136 -2.92 -10.33 4.36
C MET A 136 -3.35 -11.57 5.15
N ALA A 137 -2.52 -12.04 6.07
CA ALA A 137 -2.82 -13.17 6.92
C ALA A 137 -4.06 -12.91 7.78
N ALA A 138 -4.12 -11.75 8.46
CA ALA A 138 -5.26 -11.38 9.29
C ALA A 138 -6.56 -11.38 8.51
N LEU A 139 -6.60 -10.75 7.33
CA LEU A 139 -7.78 -10.73 6.48
C LEU A 139 -8.16 -12.13 5.98
N THR A 140 -7.20 -12.88 5.46
CA THR A 140 -7.44 -14.22 4.92
C THR A 140 -8.00 -15.17 5.98
N PHE A 141 -7.39 -15.21 7.17
CA PHE A 141 -7.87 -16.07 8.26
C PHE A 141 -9.24 -15.64 8.79
N SER A 142 -9.50 -14.35 8.91
CA SER A 142 -10.81 -13.84 9.32
C SER A 142 -11.91 -14.28 8.35
N PHE A 143 -11.70 -14.10 7.04
CA PHE A 143 -12.67 -14.54 6.04
C PHE A 143 -12.87 -16.06 6.04
N LYS A 144 -11.80 -16.86 6.14
CA LYS A 144 -11.90 -18.34 6.22
C LYS A 144 -12.73 -18.78 7.41
N SER A 145 -12.54 -18.18 8.57
CA SER A 145 -13.27 -18.50 9.79
C SER A 145 -14.76 -18.16 9.70
N LEU A 146 -15.08 -17.07 8.97
CA LEU A 146 -16.46 -16.59 8.85
C LEU A 146 -17.26 -17.34 7.77
N THR A 147 -16.64 -17.67 6.63
CA THR A 147 -17.37 -18.16 5.44
C THR A 147 -17.59 -19.66 5.45
N LYS A 148 -16.64 -20.46 5.96
CA LYS A 148 -16.68 -21.91 6.02
C LYS A 148 -17.10 -22.59 4.70
N VAL A 149 -16.59 -22.08 3.57
CA VAL A 149 -16.89 -22.61 2.24
C VAL A 149 -16.15 -23.92 2.02
N GLN A 150 -16.85 -24.95 1.56
CA GLN A 150 -16.24 -26.24 1.21
C GLN A 150 -15.38 -26.13 -0.05
N ARG A 151 -14.24 -26.84 -0.07
CA ARG A 151 -13.36 -26.91 -1.24
C ARG A 151 -13.97 -27.71 -2.38
N PRO A 152 -13.52 -27.47 -3.63
CA PRO A 152 -13.96 -28.29 -4.77
C PRO A 152 -13.65 -29.78 -4.63
N ASP A 153 -12.53 -30.14 -3.96
CA ASP A 153 -12.10 -31.51 -3.68
C ASP A 153 -12.71 -32.10 -2.39
N GLU A 154 -13.57 -31.36 -1.71
CA GLU A 154 -14.31 -31.76 -0.51
C GLU A 154 -13.44 -32.07 0.73
N THR A 155 -12.13 -31.79 0.67
CA THR A 155 -11.17 -32.12 1.75
C THR A 155 -11.25 -31.20 2.96
N ASP A 156 -11.78 -29.97 2.83
CA ASP A 156 -11.79 -28.96 3.90
C ASP A 156 -12.92 -27.95 3.66
N ILE A 157 -13.39 -27.32 4.73
CA ILE A 157 -14.41 -26.25 4.75
C ILE A 157 -13.83 -24.83 4.79
N GLN A 158 -12.54 -24.67 4.58
CA GLN A 158 -11.86 -23.37 4.59
C GLN A 158 -11.35 -22.99 3.19
N SER A 159 -12.23 -23.08 2.18
CA SER A 159 -11.86 -22.75 0.81
C SER A 159 -11.70 -21.26 0.61
N PHE A 160 -12.70 -20.45 0.97
CA PHE A 160 -12.75 -19.02 0.68
C PHE A 160 -12.13 -18.15 1.78
N PRO A 161 -11.29 -17.17 1.43
CA PRO A 161 -10.61 -16.97 0.15
C PRO A 161 -9.34 -17.85 0.01
N SER A 162 -8.76 -17.90 -1.20
CA SER A 162 -7.53 -18.64 -1.45
C SER A 162 -6.30 -17.95 -0.80
N GLY A 163 -5.71 -18.62 0.20
CA GLY A 163 -4.52 -18.12 0.89
C GLY A 163 -3.27 -18.07 0.00
N HIS A 164 -3.02 -19.09 -0.84
CA HIS A 164 -1.90 -19.11 -1.79
C HIS A 164 -2.00 -17.97 -2.80
N THR A 165 -3.20 -17.71 -3.32
CA THR A 165 -3.43 -16.60 -4.23
C THR A 165 -3.25 -15.25 -3.53
N ALA A 166 -3.75 -15.10 -2.29
CA ALA A 166 -3.55 -13.88 -1.51
C ALA A 166 -2.06 -13.61 -1.28
N GLN A 167 -1.29 -14.64 -0.91
CA GLN A 167 0.15 -14.56 -0.75
C GLN A 167 0.85 -14.15 -2.06
N ALA A 168 0.55 -14.82 -3.16
CA ALA A 168 1.15 -14.54 -4.45
C ALA A 168 0.88 -13.11 -4.93
N PHE A 169 -0.34 -12.62 -4.80
CA PHE A 169 -0.71 -11.25 -5.17
C PHE A 169 -0.17 -10.19 -4.21
N ALA A 170 -0.02 -10.50 -2.93
CA ALA A 170 0.65 -9.61 -1.98
C ALA A 170 2.12 -9.41 -2.35
N THR A 171 2.85 -10.49 -2.61
CA THR A 171 4.26 -10.46 -2.98
C THR A 171 4.48 -9.84 -4.37
N ALA A 172 3.59 -10.10 -5.31
CA ALA A 172 3.61 -9.46 -6.64
C ALA A 172 3.40 -7.94 -6.53
N THR A 173 2.43 -7.49 -5.72
CA THR A 173 2.19 -6.07 -5.49
C THR A 173 3.37 -5.40 -4.79
N PHE A 174 4.00 -6.11 -3.86
CA PHE A 174 5.22 -5.65 -3.20
C PHE A 174 6.36 -5.44 -4.22
N MET A 175 6.64 -6.42 -5.08
CA MET A 175 7.65 -6.32 -6.13
C MET A 175 7.31 -5.18 -7.11
N ALA A 176 6.07 -5.08 -7.55
CA ALA A 176 5.61 -4.03 -8.44
C ALA A 176 5.83 -2.62 -7.85
N LYS A 177 5.61 -2.44 -6.54
CA LYS A 177 5.84 -1.15 -5.86
C LYS A 177 7.31 -0.82 -5.64
N GLU A 178 8.14 -1.82 -5.38
CA GLU A 178 9.58 -1.63 -5.19
C GLU A 178 10.31 -1.27 -6.48
N TYR A 179 9.85 -1.79 -7.64
CA TYR A 179 10.53 -1.66 -8.92
C TYR A 179 9.78 -0.83 -9.97
N LYS A 180 8.66 -0.17 -9.61
CA LYS A 180 7.86 0.62 -10.56
C LYS A 180 8.65 1.73 -11.27
N ASP A 181 9.64 2.29 -10.58
CA ASP A 181 10.47 3.40 -11.09
C ASP A 181 11.64 2.88 -11.95
N GLN A 182 11.88 1.56 -11.98
CA GLN A 182 12.88 0.88 -12.79
C GLN A 182 12.29 0.42 -14.14
N SER A 183 11.25 -0.41 -14.10
CA SER A 183 10.56 -0.90 -15.29
C SER A 183 9.18 -1.48 -14.95
N VAL A 184 8.20 -1.27 -15.83
CA VAL A 184 6.87 -1.90 -15.75
C VAL A 184 6.93 -3.42 -15.85
N TRP A 185 7.95 -3.96 -16.50
CA TRP A 185 8.11 -5.41 -16.70
C TRP A 185 8.29 -6.20 -15.41
N TYR A 186 8.82 -5.58 -14.36
CA TYR A 186 8.85 -6.20 -13.03
C TYR A 186 7.43 -6.45 -12.48
N ALA A 187 6.54 -5.50 -12.68
CA ALA A 187 5.14 -5.68 -12.30
C ALA A 187 4.44 -6.73 -13.17
N VAL A 188 4.63 -6.68 -14.49
CA VAL A 188 4.05 -7.67 -15.43
C VAL A 188 4.49 -9.08 -15.07
N GLY A 189 5.80 -9.30 -14.85
CA GLY A 189 6.32 -10.61 -14.46
C GLY A 189 5.80 -11.08 -13.11
N ALA A 190 5.79 -10.21 -12.09
CA ALA A 190 5.31 -10.54 -10.76
C ALA A 190 3.82 -10.91 -10.74
N TYR A 191 2.97 -10.12 -11.40
CA TYR A 191 1.54 -10.44 -11.51
C TYR A 191 1.29 -11.65 -12.42
N GLY A 192 2.12 -11.90 -13.43
CA GLY A 192 2.10 -13.12 -14.23
C GLY A 192 2.32 -14.35 -13.35
N ILE A 193 3.34 -14.32 -12.49
CA ILE A 193 3.61 -15.37 -11.50
C ILE A 193 2.40 -15.57 -10.57
N ALA A 194 1.85 -14.48 -10.03
CA ALA A 194 0.72 -14.57 -9.11
C ALA A 194 -0.54 -15.13 -9.77
N THR A 195 -0.81 -14.77 -11.03
CA THR A 195 -1.92 -15.31 -11.82
C THR A 195 -1.72 -16.80 -12.08
N THR A 196 -0.50 -17.22 -12.40
CA THR A 196 -0.15 -18.64 -12.56
C THR A 196 -0.40 -19.43 -11.27
N VAL A 197 -0.02 -18.88 -10.10
CA VAL A 197 -0.36 -19.52 -8.80
C VAL A 197 -1.87 -19.67 -8.65
N GLY A 198 -2.65 -18.61 -8.91
CA GLY A 198 -4.11 -18.65 -8.85
C GLY A 198 -4.70 -19.72 -9.78
N ALA A 199 -4.24 -19.79 -11.04
CA ALA A 199 -4.65 -20.82 -11.99
C ALA A 199 -4.31 -22.24 -11.50
N MET A 200 -3.09 -22.44 -10.96
CA MET A 200 -2.70 -23.74 -10.39
C MET A 200 -3.60 -24.15 -9.21
N ARG A 201 -4.12 -23.21 -8.42
CA ARG A 201 -5.06 -23.54 -7.33
C ARG A 201 -6.39 -24.09 -7.86
N ILE A 202 -6.88 -23.56 -9.00
CA ILE A 202 -8.08 -24.06 -9.68
C ILE A 202 -7.75 -25.43 -10.32
N MET A 203 -6.64 -25.53 -11.05
CA MET A 203 -6.22 -26.77 -11.72
C MET A 203 -5.94 -27.91 -10.73
N ASN A 204 -5.40 -27.62 -9.56
CA ASN A 204 -5.23 -28.57 -8.46
C ASN A 204 -6.54 -28.98 -7.75
N ASN A 205 -7.69 -28.44 -8.17
CA ASN A 205 -9.01 -28.66 -7.53
C ASN A 205 -9.07 -28.23 -6.06
N ARG A 206 -8.19 -27.30 -5.65
CA ARG A 206 -8.06 -26.86 -4.24
C ARG A 206 -8.91 -25.66 -3.90
N HIS A 207 -9.23 -24.84 -4.91
CA HIS A 207 -9.96 -23.59 -4.73
C HIS A 207 -10.90 -23.32 -5.90
N TRP A 208 -12.04 -22.73 -5.59
CA TRP A 208 -12.96 -22.20 -6.58
C TRP A 208 -12.38 -20.94 -7.26
N VAL A 209 -12.85 -20.63 -8.46
CA VAL A 209 -12.48 -19.37 -9.12
C VAL A 209 -12.83 -18.15 -8.28
N SER A 210 -13.94 -18.19 -7.54
CA SER A 210 -14.36 -17.15 -6.58
C SER A 210 -13.33 -16.92 -5.46
N ASP A 211 -12.73 -17.99 -4.94
CA ASP A 211 -11.71 -17.94 -3.89
C ASP A 211 -10.42 -17.27 -4.40
N VAL A 212 -10.06 -17.57 -5.65
CA VAL A 212 -8.88 -17.01 -6.32
C VAL A 212 -9.05 -15.51 -6.56
N LEU A 213 -10.21 -15.08 -7.04
CA LEU A 213 -10.50 -13.65 -7.25
C LEU A 213 -10.46 -12.86 -5.93
N ALA A 214 -11.14 -13.38 -4.89
CA ALA A 214 -11.13 -12.72 -3.59
C ALA A 214 -9.72 -12.72 -2.97
N GLY A 215 -8.97 -13.84 -3.09
CA GLY A 215 -7.58 -13.93 -2.65
C GLY A 215 -6.67 -12.90 -3.33
N ALA A 216 -6.78 -12.76 -4.65
CA ALA A 216 -6.03 -11.76 -5.42
C ALA A 216 -6.32 -10.34 -4.90
N GLY A 217 -7.59 -10.00 -4.72
CA GLY A 217 -7.99 -8.71 -4.17
C GLY A 217 -7.44 -8.46 -2.76
N ILE A 218 -7.52 -9.45 -1.87
CA ILE A 218 -6.99 -9.34 -0.50
C ILE A 218 -5.47 -9.13 -0.52
N GLY A 219 -4.72 -9.86 -1.34
CA GLY A 219 -3.27 -9.70 -1.45
C GLY A 219 -2.87 -8.30 -1.89
N ILE A 220 -3.49 -7.78 -2.97
CA ILE A 220 -3.25 -6.42 -3.46
C ILE A 220 -3.63 -5.38 -2.41
N LEU A 221 -4.78 -5.51 -1.77
CA LEU A 221 -5.27 -4.58 -0.77
C LEU A 221 -4.34 -4.50 0.43
N SER A 222 -3.90 -5.64 0.95
CA SER A 222 -3.01 -5.74 2.11
C SER A 222 -1.71 -5.00 1.90
N THR A 223 -1.08 -5.21 0.75
CA THR A 223 0.15 -4.51 0.39
C THR A 223 -0.11 -3.01 0.17
N ASN A 224 -1.21 -2.63 -0.47
CA ASN A 224 -1.57 -1.22 -0.63
C ASN A 224 -1.76 -0.53 0.71
N ILE A 225 -2.47 -1.15 1.66
CA ILE A 225 -2.63 -0.62 3.02
C ILE A 225 -1.28 -0.49 3.72
N ALA A 226 -0.40 -1.50 3.61
CA ALA A 226 0.93 -1.45 4.20
C ALA A 226 1.72 -0.22 3.73
N TYR A 227 1.74 0.03 2.42
CA TYR A 227 2.43 1.19 1.83
C TYR A 227 1.78 2.53 2.16
N LEU A 228 0.45 2.61 2.19
CA LEU A 228 -0.28 3.85 2.53
C LEU A 228 -0.09 4.27 3.98
N THR A 229 0.11 3.31 4.87
CA THR A 229 0.19 3.52 6.33
C THR A 229 1.63 3.42 6.87
N HIS A 230 2.63 3.20 6.00
CA HIS A 230 4.02 3.11 6.42
C HIS A 230 4.61 4.48 6.72
N ARG A 231 5.35 4.56 7.83
CA ARG A 231 6.07 5.77 8.23
C ARG A 231 7.53 5.64 7.81
N TYR A 232 7.91 6.25 6.69
CA TYR A 232 9.25 6.19 6.11
C TYR A 232 10.31 6.97 6.90
N LYS A 233 9.90 7.88 7.78
CA LYS A 233 10.81 8.66 8.60
C LYS A 233 10.79 8.13 10.03
N TRP A 234 11.55 7.09 10.28
CA TRP A 234 12.11 6.98 11.60
C TRP A 234 13.23 8.02 11.67
N LYS A 235 12.94 9.19 12.22
CA LYS A 235 13.98 10.00 12.84
C LYS A 235 14.54 9.12 13.96
N SER A 236 15.58 8.36 13.67
CA SER A 236 16.46 7.92 14.74
C SER A 236 16.98 9.22 15.33
N LYS A 237 16.42 9.63 16.48
CA LYS A 237 17.17 10.53 17.34
C LYS A 237 18.52 9.85 17.46
N PRO A 238 19.65 10.55 17.21
CA PRO A 238 20.94 9.94 17.40
C PRO A 238 20.89 9.28 18.79
N SER A 239 21.18 7.98 18.84
CA SER A 239 21.10 7.25 20.11
C SER A 239 22.03 7.96 21.07
N GLN A 240 21.49 8.50 22.16
CA GLN A 240 22.29 9.12 23.19
C GLN A 240 23.22 8.11 23.85
N LEU A 241 22.93 6.82 23.65
CA LEU A 241 23.69 5.69 24.12
C LEU A 241 24.36 4.97 22.94
N THR A 242 25.69 4.94 22.94
CA THR A 242 26.51 4.13 22.04
C THR A 242 27.15 3.00 22.85
N VAL A 243 26.92 1.77 22.41
CA VAL A 243 27.54 0.57 23.00
C VAL A 243 28.36 -0.09 21.91
N VAL A 244 29.67 -0.22 22.12
CA VAL A 244 30.60 -0.85 21.18
C VAL A 244 31.38 -1.92 21.90
N PRO A 245 31.56 -3.13 21.35
CA PRO A 245 32.49 -4.12 21.91
C PRO A 245 33.90 -3.54 21.96
N SER A 246 34.58 -3.68 23.07
CA SER A 246 35.93 -3.19 23.25
C SER A 246 36.84 -4.32 23.78
N TYR A 247 38.04 -4.39 23.23
CA TYR A 247 39.09 -5.35 23.63
C TYR A 247 40.35 -4.65 24.17
N ALA A 248 40.29 -3.33 24.37
CA ALA A 248 41.48 -2.55 24.75
C ALA A 248 42.05 -2.89 26.14
N ALA A 249 41.23 -3.37 27.09
CA ALA A 249 41.62 -3.80 28.43
C ALA A 249 41.10 -5.21 28.77
N GLY A 250 40.83 -6.04 27.75
CA GLY A 250 40.14 -7.32 27.82
C GLY A 250 38.77 -7.28 27.18
N PRO A 251 38.08 -8.45 27.02
CA PRO A 251 36.74 -8.50 26.44
C PRO A 251 35.75 -7.72 27.32
N GLY A 252 35.11 -6.71 26.74
CA GLY A 252 34.17 -5.84 27.42
C GLY A 252 33.36 -4.98 26.44
N PHE A 253 32.54 -4.06 26.96
CA PHE A 253 31.76 -3.11 26.18
C PHE A 253 32.13 -1.68 26.59
N TYR A 254 32.40 -0.83 25.59
CA TYR A 254 32.46 0.60 25.76
C TYR A 254 31.06 1.20 25.64
N MET A 255 30.63 1.93 26.66
CA MET A 255 29.34 2.63 26.66
C MET A 255 29.59 4.14 26.74
N SER A 256 29.01 4.89 25.81
CA SER A 256 29.03 6.35 25.79
C SER A 256 27.61 6.87 25.77
N TYR A 257 27.27 7.79 26.67
CA TYR A 257 26.01 8.48 26.71
C TYR A 257 26.23 9.99 26.56
N THR A 258 25.60 10.61 25.58
CA THR A 258 25.70 12.05 25.33
C THR A 258 24.51 12.76 25.98
N PHE A 259 24.78 13.52 27.02
CA PHE A 259 23.78 14.42 27.63
C PHE A 259 23.56 15.63 26.70
N ARG A 260 22.29 16.01 26.46
CA ARG A 260 21.90 17.27 25.81
C ARG A 260 21.22 18.16 26.81
#